data_853751c4abb89c83e06bbc27a3aa507a
#
_entry.id   853751c4abb89c83e06bbc27a3aa507a
#
_cell.length_a   1.000
_cell.length_b   1.000
_cell.length_c   1.000
_cell.angle_alpha   90.00
_cell.angle_beta   90.00
_cell.angle_gamma   90.00
#
_symmetry.space_group_name_H-M   'P 1'
#
loop_
_entity.id
_entity.type
_entity.pdbx_description
1 polymer ?
#
loop_
_entity_poly.entity_id
_entity_poly.type
_entity_poly.pdbx_seq_one_letter_code
_entity_poly.pdbx_strand_id
1 'polypeptide(L)' 'MAAKSRMEKYKKEIENLISKGVSIRSAWRLINADLPEEGKISYTAFFHFVKNNLK' A
#
# COMPACT_ATOMS: atom_id res chain seq x y z
N MET A 1 4.29 22.75 0.13
CA MET A 1 4.16 21.68 -0.42
C MET A 1 3.18 20.81 0.13
N ALA A 2 2.36 20.34 -0.56
CA ALA A 2 1.33 19.56 -0.07
C ALA A 2 1.82 18.26 0.37
N ALA A 3 1.38 17.84 1.45
CA ALA A 3 1.80 16.59 1.94
C ALA A 3 0.93 15.55 1.34
N LYS A 4 1.47 14.78 0.48
CA LYS A 4 0.72 13.69 -0.03
C LYS A 4 0.81 12.57 0.95
N SER A 5 -0.19 11.76 0.96
CA SER A 5 -0.21 10.63 1.84
C SER A 5 0.91 9.69 1.43
N ARG A 6 1.48 8.98 2.38
CA ARG A 6 2.52 8.02 2.07
C ARG A 6 2.04 6.95 1.15
N MET A 7 0.76 6.61 1.26
CA MET A 7 0.18 5.60 0.41
C MET A 7 0.16 6.04 -1.03
N GLU A 8 0.05 7.33 -1.26
CA GLU A 8 0.08 7.85 -2.60
C GLU A 8 1.37 7.50 -3.29
N LYS A 9 2.44 7.59 -2.55
CA LYS A 9 3.74 7.29 -3.07
C LYS A 9 3.85 5.84 -3.50
N TYR A 10 3.19 4.97 -2.78
CA TYR A 10 3.25 3.55 -3.08
C TYR A 10 2.12 3.05 -3.97
N LYS A 11 1.25 3.93 -4.36
CA LYS A 11 0.10 3.53 -5.15
C LYS A 11 0.48 2.75 -6.39
N LYS A 12 1.44 3.25 -7.13
CA LYS A 12 1.88 2.58 -8.34
C LYS A 12 2.46 1.22 -8.07
N GLU A 13 3.23 1.12 -7.02
CA GLU A 13 3.84 -0.13 -6.66
C GLU A 13 2.78 -1.14 -6.24
N ILE A 14 1.79 -0.68 -5.49
CA ILE A 14 0.70 -1.54 -5.07
C ILE A 14 -0.07 -2.04 -6.29
N GLU A 15 -0.36 -1.13 -7.20
CA GLU A 15 -1.05 -1.47 -8.43
C GLU A 15 -0.31 -2.55 -9.19
N ASN A 16 0.98 -2.38 -9.27
CA ASN A 16 1.84 -3.30 -9.98
C ASN A 16 1.79 -4.68 -9.36
N LEU A 17 1.89 -4.74 -8.05
CA LEU A 17 1.85 -6.01 -7.35
C LEU A 17 0.52 -6.71 -7.53
N ILE A 18 -0.56 -5.97 -7.38
CA ILE A 18 -1.89 -6.53 -7.51
C ILE A 18 -2.12 -7.04 -8.93
N SER A 19 -1.67 -6.28 -9.91
CA SER A 19 -1.89 -6.70 -11.29
C SER A 19 -1.08 -7.94 -11.65
N LYS A 20 -0.04 -8.24 -10.89
CA LYS A 20 0.74 -9.43 -11.13
C LYS A 20 0.15 -10.64 -10.41
N GLY A 21 -0.95 -10.44 -9.72
CA GLY A 21 -1.58 -11.55 -9.02
C GLY A 21 -1.19 -11.69 -7.57
N VAL A 22 -0.47 -10.71 -7.05
CA VAL A 22 -0.07 -10.73 -5.64
C VAL A 22 -1.28 -10.38 -4.80
N SER A 23 -1.52 -11.13 -3.74
CA SER A 23 -2.67 -10.86 -2.90
C SER A 23 -2.48 -9.56 -2.14
N ILE A 24 -3.57 -8.96 -1.70
CA ILE A 24 -3.52 -7.72 -0.95
C ILE A 24 -2.66 -7.88 0.29
N ARG A 25 -2.81 -9.01 0.95
CA ARG A 25 -2.06 -9.25 2.17
C ARG A 25 -0.55 -9.33 1.90
N SER A 26 -0.18 -10.00 0.83
CA SER A 26 1.23 -10.12 0.47
C SER A 26 1.78 -8.76 0.07
N ALA A 27 1.01 -7.99 -0.67
CA ALA A 27 1.44 -6.67 -1.08
C ALA A 27 1.65 -5.79 0.15
N TRP A 28 0.75 -5.90 1.12
CA TRP A 28 0.85 -5.15 2.36
C TRP A 28 2.16 -5.48 3.10
N ARG A 29 2.51 -6.76 3.15
CA ARG A 29 3.72 -7.17 3.84
C ARG A 29 4.96 -6.63 3.13
N LEU A 30 4.95 -6.68 1.81
CA LEU A 30 6.08 -6.20 1.05
C LEU A 30 6.27 -4.69 1.22
N ILE A 31 5.19 -3.95 1.17
CA ILE A 31 5.27 -2.51 1.33
C ILE A 31 5.72 -2.15 2.74
N ASN A 32 5.13 -2.79 3.74
CA ASN A 32 5.48 -2.50 5.12
C ASN A 32 6.93 -2.85 5.45
N ALA A 33 7.49 -3.82 4.76
CA ALA A 33 8.85 -4.21 5.02
C ALA A 33 9.82 -3.07 4.76
N ASP A 34 9.43 -2.16 3.88
CA ASP A 34 10.27 -1.02 3.55
C ASP A 34 10.01 0.20 4.43
N LEU A 35 9.00 0.13 5.26
CA LEU A 35 8.64 1.28 6.07
C LEU A 35 9.24 1.21 7.46
N PRO A 36 9.57 2.36 8.04
CA PRO A 36 10.09 2.37 9.39
C PRO A 36 8.98 2.01 10.36
N GLU A 37 9.38 1.70 11.57
CA GLU A 37 8.43 1.27 12.58
C GLU A 37 7.27 2.24 12.74
N GLU A 38 7.58 3.51 12.82
CA GLU A 38 6.54 4.51 13.01
C GLU A 38 5.77 4.80 11.76
N GLY A 39 6.20 4.29 10.64
CA GLY A 39 5.49 4.52 9.39
C GLY A 39 4.70 3.32 8.91
N LYS A 40 4.69 2.26 9.70
CA LYS A 40 3.99 1.07 9.26
C LYS A 40 2.50 1.29 9.14
N ILE A 41 1.91 0.61 8.19
CA ILE A 41 0.49 0.77 7.90
C ILE A 41 -0.26 -0.47 8.35
N SER A 42 -1.41 -0.27 8.99
CA SER A 42 -2.18 -1.42 9.42
C SER A 42 -2.81 -2.08 8.19
N TYR A 43 -3.08 -3.35 8.31
CA TYR A 43 -3.67 -4.09 7.21
C TYR A 43 -5.03 -3.51 6.83
N THR A 44 -5.82 -3.15 7.82
CA THR A 44 -7.13 -2.59 7.56
C THR A 44 -7.05 -1.32 6.73
N ALA A 45 -6.14 -0.42 7.09
CA ALA A 45 -5.99 0.82 6.34
C ALA A 45 -5.52 0.54 4.92
N PHE A 46 -4.60 -0.40 4.77
CA PHE A 46 -4.07 -0.77 3.47
C PHE A 46 -5.18 -1.37 2.61
N PHE A 47 -5.96 -2.25 3.20
CA PHE A 47 -7.05 -2.91 2.51
C PHE A 47 -8.06 -1.90 1.98
N HIS A 48 -8.42 -0.94 2.82
CA HIS A 48 -9.37 0.10 2.41
C HIS A 48 -8.79 0.97 1.30
N PHE A 49 -7.51 1.25 1.38
CA PHE A 49 -6.86 2.05 0.36
C PHE A 49 -6.95 1.33 -1.00
N VAL A 50 -6.66 0.05 -0.99
CA VAL A 50 -6.67 -0.73 -2.21
C VAL A 50 -8.09 -0.78 -2.79
N LYS A 51 -9.06 -1.05 -1.94
CA LYS A 51 -10.43 -1.13 -2.40
C LYS A 51 -10.95 0.19 -2.95
N ASN A 52 -10.51 1.28 -2.35
CA ASN A 52 -11.00 2.58 -2.79
C ASN A 52 -10.24 3.17 -3.97
N ASN A 53 -9.01 2.80 -4.13
CA ASN A 53 -8.18 3.39 -5.17
C ASN A 53 -7.80 2.48 -6.33
N LEU A 54 -7.83 1.20 -6.10
CA LEU A 54 -7.46 0.26 -7.15
C LEU A 54 -8.61 -0.67 -7.41
N LYS A 55 -9.46 -0.30 -8.29
CA LYS A 55 -10.60 -1.14 -8.57
C LYS A 55 -10.34 -2.15 -9.68
#